data_767455e7eb4c7b8fbf9522bff57027eb
#
_entry.id   767455e7eb4c7b8fbf9522bff57027eb
#
_cell.length_a   1.000
_cell.length_b   1.000
_cell.length_c   1.000
_cell.angle_alpha   90.00
_cell.angle_beta   90.00
_cell.angle_gamma   90.00
#
_symmetry.space_group_name_H-M   'P 1'
#
loop_
_entity.id
_entity.type
_entity.pdbx_description
1 polymer ?
#
loop_
_entity_poly.entity_id
_entity_poly.type
_entity_poly.pdbx_seq_one_letter_code
_entity_poly.pdbx_strand_id
1 'polypeptide(L)'
;MQINQYVIKVRIKKTINKNWLKLSMLCFMCSTFLIGCQINKSNLSHFDNNIDLSNDQDQIILLHGMYRSADAMQPLETFFRNEGYQVTNISYPSTKYDIETLVRDYLHPAVEKAQRKSMQKIHFVTHSMGGILVRYYLKNHPLESLGKVVMIAPPNQGTELAELFADSSWIDTNTGPAKLQLSAQQDSWVNQLGPVNFAVGIIAGNYNSNLLTAWLLPGEDDGVVSVESTKVQNMQDFMIVNEKHFKLRGNITVLHQAAYFLKHSSFYRSASDFGT
;
A
#
# COMPACT_ATOMS: atom_id res chain seq x y z
N MET A 1 0.21 27.31 53.69
CA MET A 1 1.34 26.35 53.82
C MET A 1 1.84 26.09 52.41
N GLN A 2 2.95 26.78 52.05
CA GLN A 2 3.57 26.74 50.74
C GLN A 2 4.46 25.51 50.64
N ILE A 3 4.43 24.78 49.54
CA ILE A 3 5.49 23.83 49.17
C ILE A 3 5.96 24.18 47.76
N ASN A 4 7.24 24.42 47.72
CA ASN A 4 8.08 25.01 46.70
C ASN A 4 8.29 24.07 45.49
N GLN A 5 8.37 24.72 44.32
CA GLN A 5 8.84 24.14 43.07
C GLN A 5 10.36 23.89 43.10
N TYR A 6 10.82 22.73 42.67
CA TYR A 6 12.19 22.52 42.21
C TYR A 6 12.20 22.08 40.75
N VAL A 7 12.61 23.01 39.91
CA VAL A 7 12.94 22.77 38.50
C VAL A 7 14.42 22.33 38.44
N ILE A 8 14.69 21.12 38.04
CA ILE A 8 16.05 20.66 37.74
C ILE A 8 16.30 20.81 36.23
N LYS A 9 17.07 21.86 35.88
CA LYS A 9 17.65 22.04 34.54
C LYS A 9 18.91 21.17 34.42
N VAL A 10 18.90 20.10 33.67
CA VAL A 10 20.11 19.40 33.24
C VAL A 10 20.63 20.00 31.95
N ARG A 11 21.77 20.65 32.04
CA ARG A 11 22.48 21.30 30.93
C ARG A 11 23.58 20.34 30.46
N ILE A 12 23.36 19.63 29.35
CA ILE A 12 24.41 18.79 28.72
C ILE A 12 25.25 19.68 27.80
N LYS A 13 26.50 19.92 28.20
CA LYS A 13 27.53 20.53 27.34
C LYS A 13 28.03 19.51 26.35
N LYS A 14 27.85 19.76 25.06
CA LYS A 14 28.54 19.07 23.96
C LYS A 14 29.98 19.61 23.86
N THR A 15 30.96 18.78 24.19
CA THR A 15 32.36 19.00 23.84
C THR A 15 32.65 18.20 22.56
N ILE A 16 32.78 18.90 21.45
CA ILE A 16 33.23 18.32 20.18
C ILE A 16 34.77 18.36 20.17
N ASN A 17 35.39 17.22 20.22
CA ASN A 17 36.85 17.10 20.06
C ASN A 17 37.20 16.97 18.57
N LYS A 18 37.80 18.06 18.01
CA LYS A 18 38.36 18.12 16.67
C LYS A 18 39.78 17.56 16.72
N ASN A 19 39.99 16.28 16.47
CA ASN A 19 41.30 15.75 16.12
C ASN A 19 41.19 14.28 15.64
N TRP A 20 40.74 14.08 14.41
CA TRP A 20 41.03 12.88 13.62
C TRP A 20 41.04 13.22 12.15
N LEU A 21 41.98 14.14 11.77
CA LEU A 21 42.45 14.26 10.41
C LEU A 21 43.94 14.03 10.46
N LYS A 22 44.39 12.91 9.93
CA LYS A 22 45.71 12.60 9.36
C LYS A 22 46.15 11.19 9.74
N LEU A 23 46.09 10.35 8.77
CA LEU A 23 47.00 9.21 8.49
C LEU A 23 46.22 8.26 7.59
N SER A 24 46.62 7.79 6.46
CA SER A 24 47.82 7.98 5.65
C SER A 24 47.53 7.32 4.29
N MET A 25 47.91 8.03 3.26
CA MET A 25 48.19 7.43 1.94
C MET A 25 49.21 6.31 2.14
N LEU A 26 48.92 5.10 1.70
CA LEU A 26 49.95 4.20 1.19
C LEU A 26 49.46 3.45 -0.04
N CYS A 27 50.15 3.74 -1.07
CA CYS A 27 50.18 3.15 -2.39
C CYS A 27 50.50 1.66 -2.32
N PHE A 28 49.75 0.79 -3.02
CA PHE A 28 50.33 -0.43 -3.54
C PHE A 28 49.89 -0.63 -4.99
N MET A 29 50.78 -0.35 -5.88
CA MET A 29 50.79 -0.83 -7.27
C MET A 29 50.88 -2.35 -7.26
N CYS A 30 50.00 -3.00 -7.97
CA CYS A 30 50.34 -4.31 -8.52
C CYS A 30 49.85 -4.43 -9.95
N SER A 31 50.80 -4.70 -10.77
CA SER A 31 50.85 -4.72 -12.22
C SER A 31 49.98 -5.82 -12.86
N THR A 32 49.38 -5.44 -13.97
CA THR A 32 49.27 -6.15 -15.26
C THR A 32 49.17 -7.68 -15.28
N PHE A 33 47.98 -8.17 -15.66
CA PHE A 33 47.91 -9.30 -16.59
C PHE A 33 46.82 -8.99 -17.63
N LEU A 34 47.27 -8.50 -18.79
CA LEU A 34 46.48 -8.43 -20.01
C LEU A 34 46.43 -9.82 -20.62
N ILE A 35 45.32 -10.53 -20.41
CA ILE A 35 44.91 -11.64 -21.27
C ILE A 35 43.86 -11.07 -22.19
N GLY A 36 44.28 -10.75 -23.41
CA GLY A 36 43.40 -10.33 -24.49
C GLY A 36 42.49 -11.49 -24.92
N CYS A 37 41.24 -11.45 -24.55
CA CYS A 37 40.21 -12.22 -25.21
C CYS A 37 39.69 -11.36 -26.37
N GLN A 38 40.18 -11.59 -27.56
CA GLN A 38 39.59 -11.02 -28.79
C GLN A 38 38.23 -11.66 -29.00
N ILE A 39 37.19 -10.99 -28.56
CA ILE A 39 35.82 -11.32 -28.94
C ILE A 39 35.64 -10.84 -30.38
N ASN A 40 35.47 -11.82 -31.26
CA ASN A 40 35.23 -11.62 -32.68
C ASN A 40 33.93 -10.81 -32.87
N LYS A 41 34.05 -9.56 -33.34
CA LYS A 41 32.96 -8.59 -33.53
C LYS A 41 31.98 -8.90 -34.68
N SER A 42 32.07 -10.07 -35.30
CA SER A 42 31.28 -10.37 -36.50
C SER A 42 29.94 -11.06 -36.25
N ASN A 43 29.57 -11.39 -35.02
CA ASN A 43 28.28 -12.05 -34.72
C ASN A 43 27.32 -11.27 -33.79
N LEU A 44 27.53 -9.95 -33.67
CA LEU A 44 26.68 -9.10 -32.83
C LEU A 44 25.75 -8.18 -33.63
N SER A 45 25.56 -8.42 -34.92
CA SER A 45 24.74 -7.55 -35.78
C SER A 45 23.33 -8.06 -36.06
N HIS A 46 22.80 -9.01 -35.26
CA HIS A 46 21.42 -9.49 -35.42
C HIS A 46 20.68 -9.65 -34.08
N PHE A 47 21.00 -8.82 -33.10
CA PHE A 47 20.01 -8.48 -32.10
C PHE A 47 19.31 -7.23 -32.60
N ASP A 48 18.18 -7.45 -33.26
CA ASP A 48 17.22 -6.38 -33.52
C ASP A 48 16.91 -5.68 -32.19
N ASN A 49 17.51 -4.53 -31.96
CA ASN A 49 17.21 -3.61 -30.86
C ASN A 49 15.87 -2.87 -31.08
N ASN A 50 14.93 -3.51 -31.75
CA ASN A 50 13.52 -3.15 -31.77
C ASN A 50 12.75 -4.10 -30.83
N ILE A 51 13.15 -4.16 -29.56
CA ILE A 51 12.13 -4.37 -28.55
C ILE A 51 11.39 -3.03 -28.50
N ASP A 52 10.40 -2.92 -29.34
CA ASP A 52 9.31 -1.96 -29.17
C ASP A 52 8.73 -2.29 -27.79
N LEU A 53 9.16 -1.55 -26.77
CA LEU A 53 8.55 -1.53 -25.43
C LEU A 53 7.20 -0.82 -25.52
N SER A 54 6.50 -0.97 -26.66
CA SER A 54 5.19 -0.47 -26.87
C SER A 54 4.23 -1.13 -25.90
N ASN A 55 3.85 -0.38 -24.90
CA ASN A 55 2.52 -0.27 -24.30
C ASN A 55 1.68 -1.56 -24.07
N ASP A 56 2.27 -2.75 -24.13
CA ASP A 56 1.56 -4.02 -24.08
C ASP A 56 1.51 -4.62 -22.65
N GLN A 57 1.90 -3.86 -21.66
CA GLN A 57 1.93 -4.28 -20.26
C GLN A 57 0.66 -3.83 -19.54
N ASP A 58 0.09 -4.74 -18.78
CA ASP A 58 -1.01 -4.41 -17.88
C ASP A 58 -0.61 -3.29 -16.91
N GLN A 59 -1.60 -2.45 -16.58
CA GLN A 59 -1.41 -1.30 -15.73
C GLN A 59 -1.87 -1.59 -14.30
N ILE A 60 -1.15 -1.05 -13.32
CA ILE A 60 -1.57 -1.08 -11.92
C ILE A 60 -1.73 0.35 -11.41
N ILE A 61 -2.88 0.62 -10.82
CA ILE A 61 -3.13 1.84 -10.06
C ILE A 61 -3.03 1.53 -8.57
N LEU A 62 -2.12 2.23 -7.88
CA LEU A 62 -1.91 2.11 -6.45
C LEU A 62 -2.61 3.23 -5.69
N LEU A 63 -3.33 2.86 -4.62
CA LEU A 63 -3.99 3.82 -3.73
C LEU A 63 -3.59 3.59 -2.27
N HIS A 64 -3.09 4.66 -1.65
CA HIS A 64 -2.71 4.65 -0.24
C HIS A 64 -3.92 4.75 0.71
N GLY A 65 -3.71 4.57 2.00
CA GLY A 65 -4.70 4.76 3.05
C GLY A 65 -4.78 6.19 3.59
N MET A 66 -5.69 6.40 4.55
CA MET A 66 -5.83 7.67 5.26
C MET A 66 -4.53 8.08 5.96
N TYR A 67 -4.28 9.38 6.10
CA TYR A 67 -3.07 9.97 6.67
C TYR A 67 -1.76 9.62 5.95
N ARG A 68 -1.82 9.19 4.69
CA ARG A 68 -0.65 8.80 3.90
C ARG A 68 -0.61 9.58 2.57
N SER A 69 0.49 9.39 1.84
CA SER A 69 0.70 9.86 0.47
C SER A 69 1.11 8.67 -0.41
N ALA A 70 1.36 8.91 -1.68
CA ALA A 70 1.90 7.92 -2.62
C ALA A 70 3.20 7.26 -2.10
N ASP A 71 4.04 7.99 -1.35
CA ASP A 71 5.29 7.45 -0.78
C ASP A 71 5.05 6.20 0.08
N ALA A 72 3.90 6.13 0.74
CA ALA A 72 3.55 4.97 1.53
C ALA A 72 3.36 3.68 0.71
N MET A 73 3.11 3.81 -0.59
CA MET A 73 2.95 2.68 -1.53
C MET A 73 4.23 2.38 -2.31
N GLN A 74 5.34 3.08 -2.05
CA GLN A 74 6.59 2.90 -2.77
C GLN A 74 7.11 1.44 -2.80
N PRO A 75 7.02 0.63 -1.72
CA PRO A 75 7.43 -0.77 -1.79
C PRO A 75 6.64 -1.57 -2.84
N LEU A 76 5.32 -1.37 -2.91
CA LEU A 76 4.46 -1.99 -3.93
C LEU A 76 4.76 -1.44 -5.33
N GLU A 77 4.98 -0.13 -5.47
CA GLU A 77 5.34 0.49 -6.74
C GLU A 77 6.63 -0.11 -7.30
N THR A 78 7.70 -0.15 -6.49
CA THR A 78 8.99 -0.71 -6.90
C THR A 78 8.85 -2.19 -7.27
N PHE A 79 8.16 -2.97 -6.44
CA PHE A 79 7.95 -4.39 -6.68
C PHE A 79 7.22 -4.63 -8.01
N PHE A 80 6.07 -3.99 -8.25
CA PHE A 80 5.29 -4.21 -9.46
C PHE A 80 5.95 -3.68 -10.74
N ARG A 81 6.73 -2.60 -10.65
CA ARG A 81 7.56 -2.16 -11.79
C ARG A 81 8.60 -3.22 -12.15
N ASN A 82 9.22 -3.86 -11.16
CA ASN A 82 10.17 -4.95 -11.39
C ASN A 82 9.50 -6.22 -11.94
N GLU A 83 8.21 -6.43 -11.62
CA GLU A 83 7.38 -7.50 -12.21
C GLU A 83 6.90 -7.18 -13.64
N GLY A 84 7.24 -6.02 -14.20
CA GLY A 84 6.94 -5.64 -15.57
C GLY A 84 5.62 -4.89 -15.75
N TYR A 85 4.95 -4.44 -14.69
CA TYR A 85 3.73 -3.66 -14.82
C TYR A 85 4.01 -2.17 -15.04
N GLN A 86 3.12 -1.50 -15.77
CA GLN A 86 3.06 -0.04 -15.76
C GLN A 86 2.34 0.42 -14.49
N VAL A 87 3.02 1.14 -13.61
CA VAL A 87 2.47 1.53 -12.30
C VAL A 87 2.18 3.02 -12.23
N THR A 88 0.94 3.37 -11.88
CA THR A 88 0.50 4.71 -11.51
C THR A 88 0.21 4.74 -10.01
N ASN A 89 1.05 5.41 -9.25
CA ASN A 89 0.90 5.58 -7.81
C ASN A 89 0.25 6.95 -7.54
N ILE A 90 -1.00 6.95 -7.06
CA ILE A 90 -1.79 8.17 -6.91
C ILE A 90 -1.59 8.75 -5.51
N SER A 91 -1.27 10.05 -5.45
CA SER A 91 -1.34 10.83 -4.21
C SER A 91 -2.62 11.65 -4.17
N TYR A 92 -3.33 11.62 -3.05
CA TYR A 92 -4.53 12.40 -2.81
C TYR A 92 -4.62 12.86 -1.34
N PRO A 93 -5.31 13.98 -1.07
CA PRO A 93 -5.40 14.54 0.28
C PRO A 93 -6.42 13.77 1.13
N SER A 94 -6.06 12.58 1.55
CA SER A 94 -6.90 11.55 2.17
C SER A 94 -7.64 11.99 3.46
N THR A 95 -7.29 13.14 4.02
CA THR A 95 -7.89 13.69 5.24
C THR A 95 -8.67 14.99 5.01
N LYS A 96 -8.85 15.44 3.76
CA LYS A 96 -9.47 16.74 3.49
C LYS A 96 -10.90 16.64 2.96
N TYR A 97 -11.21 15.60 2.21
CA TYR A 97 -12.44 15.45 1.46
C TYR A 97 -13.15 14.14 1.77
N ASP A 98 -14.42 14.03 1.42
CA ASP A 98 -15.17 12.78 1.41
C ASP A 98 -14.69 11.84 0.30
N ILE A 99 -15.12 10.59 0.36
CA ILE A 99 -14.69 9.55 -0.58
C ILE A 99 -15.16 9.87 -1.99
N GLU A 100 -16.36 10.42 -2.16
CA GLU A 100 -16.93 10.82 -3.46
C GLU A 100 -16.05 11.88 -4.14
N THR A 101 -15.66 12.90 -3.40
CA THR A 101 -14.78 13.95 -3.90
C THR A 101 -13.37 13.41 -4.22
N LEU A 102 -12.80 12.56 -3.34
CA LEU A 102 -11.51 11.95 -3.61
C LEU A 102 -11.54 11.06 -4.87
N VAL A 103 -12.63 10.35 -5.09
CA VAL A 103 -12.79 9.53 -6.29
C VAL A 103 -12.95 10.40 -7.53
N ARG A 104 -13.84 11.41 -7.49
CA ARG A 104 -14.10 12.29 -8.63
C ARG A 104 -12.86 13.06 -9.07
N ASP A 105 -12.12 13.64 -8.12
CA ASP A 105 -11.07 14.62 -8.43
C ASP A 105 -9.68 13.97 -8.58
N TYR A 106 -9.46 12.77 -8.04
CA TYR A 106 -8.14 12.12 -8.05
C TYR A 106 -8.13 10.73 -8.71
N LEU A 107 -9.06 9.84 -8.35
CA LEU A 107 -9.05 8.48 -8.89
C LEU A 107 -9.58 8.44 -10.33
N HIS A 108 -10.73 9.06 -10.59
CA HIS A 108 -11.35 9.04 -11.91
C HIS A 108 -10.44 9.60 -13.02
N PRO A 109 -9.79 10.78 -12.87
CA PRO A 109 -8.85 11.28 -13.87
C PRO A 109 -7.62 10.38 -14.09
N ALA A 110 -7.16 9.68 -13.04
CA ALA A 110 -6.05 8.78 -13.16
C ALA A 110 -6.42 7.51 -13.94
N VAL A 111 -7.63 6.96 -13.72
CA VAL A 111 -8.14 5.83 -14.50
C VAL A 111 -8.36 6.23 -15.96
N GLU A 112 -8.97 7.37 -16.25
CA GLU A 112 -9.11 7.87 -17.61
C GLU A 112 -7.76 8.04 -18.31
N LYS A 113 -6.76 8.56 -17.61
CA LYS A 113 -5.40 8.68 -18.16
C LYS A 113 -4.80 7.31 -18.47
N ALA A 114 -5.02 6.32 -17.60
CA ALA A 114 -4.58 4.96 -17.81
C ALA A 114 -5.25 4.32 -19.04
N GLN A 115 -6.57 4.47 -19.18
CA GLN A 115 -7.32 3.98 -20.35
C GLN A 115 -6.84 4.58 -21.68
N ARG A 116 -6.48 5.88 -21.68
CA ARG A 116 -5.96 6.53 -22.90
C ARG A 116 -4.56 6.07 -23.31
N LYS A 117 -3.80 5.50 -22.39
CA LYS A 117 -2.41 5.08 -22.65
C LYS A 117 -2.32 3.72 -23.31
N SER A 118 -3.20 2.79 -23.00
CA SER A 118 -3.11 1.42 -23.45
C SER A 118 -4.48 0.74 -23.42
N MET A 119 -4.69 -0.22 -24.32
CA MET A 119 -5.85 -1.10 -24.35
C MET A 119 -5.74 -2.26 -23.34
N GLN A 120 -4.64 -2.32 -22.59
CA GLN A 120 -4.36 -3.37 -21.62
C GLN A 120 -5.23 -3.28 -20.37
N LYS A 121 -5.23 -4.33 -19.55
CA LYS A 121 -6.01 -4.36 -18.33
C LYS A 121 -5.49 -3.37 -17.30
N ILE A 122 -6.41 -2.79 -16.55
CA ILE A 122 -6.13 -1.91 -15.42
C ILE A 122 -6.45 -2.67 -14.13
N HIS A 123 -5.43 -2.97 -13.38
CA HIS A 123 -5.52 -3.56 -12.04
C HIS A 123 -5.49 -2.48 -10.97
N PHE A 124 -6.02 -2.79 -9.81
CA PHE A 124 -5.89 -1.95 -8.63
C PHE A 124 -5.21 -2.72 -7.50
N VAL A 125 -4.23 -2.10 -6.85
CA VAL A 125 -3.66 -2.60 -5.61
C VAL A 125 -3.74 -1.48 -4.57
N THR A 126 -4.44 -1.72 -3.49
CA THR A 126 -4.84 -0.68 -2.56
C THR A 126 -4.47 -1.03 -1.13
N HIS A 127 -4.32 -0.02 -0.30
CA HIS A 127 -4.15 -0.19 1.13
C HIS A 127 -5.22 0.60 1.89
N SER A 128 -5.87 -0.06 2.87
CA SER A 128 -6.79 0.59 3.81
C SER A 128 -7.94 1.33 3.07
N MET A 129 -8.19 2.59 3.39
CA MET A 129 -9.20 3.45 2.74
C MET A 129 -9.10 3.45 1.21
N GLY A 130 -7.90 3.26 0.64
CA GLY A 130 -7.74 3.18 -0.83
C GLY A 130 -8.60 2.10 -1.48
N GLY A 131 -8.86 0.98 -0.77
CA GLY A 131 -9.79 -0.07 -1.22
C GLY A 131 -11.24 0.41 -1.30
N ILE A 132 -11.64 1.28 -0.38
CA ILE A 132 -13.00 1.84 -0.36
C ILE A 132 -13.21 2.84 -1.51
N LEU A 133 -12.17 3.63 -1.85
CA LEU A 133 -12.22 4.49 -3.03
C LEU A 133 -12.44 3.67 -4.30
N VAL A 134 -11.70 2.57 -4.48
CA VAL A 134 -11.86 1.69 -5.66
C VAL A 134 -13.22 1.02 -5.67
N ARG A 135 -13.71 0.56 -4.51
CA ARG A 135 -15.04 -0.06 -4.39
C ARG A 135 -16.16 0.90 -4.77
N TYR A 136 -16.10 2.14 -4.30
CA TYR A 136 -17.06 3.19 -4.69
C TYR A 136 -16.93 3.55 -6.17
N TYR A 137 -15.69 3.69 -6.67
CA TYR A 137 -15.43 3.98 -8.07
C TYR A 137 -16.06 2.93 -8.99
N LEU A 138 -15.72 1.66 -8.80
CA LEU A 138 -16.18 0.57 -9.66
C LEU A 138 -17.70 0.29 -9.55
N LYS A 139 -18.32 0.65 -8.42
CA LYS A 139 -19.79 0.60 -8.28
C LYS A 139 -20.47 1.61 -9.22
N ASN A 140 -19.88 2.78 -9.42
CA ASN A 140 -20.51 3.89 -10.14
C ASN A 140 -19.95 4.10 -11.57
N HIS A 141 -18.78 3.53 -11.86
CA HIS A 141 -18.08 3.67 -13.13
C HIS A 141 -17.63 2.31 -13.64
N PRO A 142 -18.47 1.60 -14.41
CA PRO A 142 -18.06 0.34 -15.04
C PRO A 142 -16.82 0.54 -15.92
N LEU A 143 -15.85 -0.35 -15.79
CA LEU A 143 -14.56 -0.27 -16.47
C LEU A 143 -14.35 -1.54 -17.32
N GLU A 144 -14.51 -1.42 -18.65
CA GLU A 144 -14.36 -2.58 -19.57
C GLU A 144 -12.95 -3.17 -19.57
N SER A 145 -11.95 -2.31 -19.40
CA SER A 145 -10.55 -2.73 -19.26
C SER A 145 -10.19 -3.18 -17.85
N LEU A 146 -11.17 -3.38 -16.95
CA LEU A 146 -10.88 -3.82 -15.60
C LEU A 146 -10.16 -5.18 -15.62
N GLY A 147 -9.01 -5.22 -14.94
CA GLY A 147 -8.31 -6.43 -14.56
C GLY A 147 -8.81 -6.95 -13.22
N LYS A 148 -7.92 -7.08 -12.26
CA LYS A 148 -8.22 -7.59 -10.92
C LYS A 148 -7.90 -6.54 -9.86
N VAL A 149 -8.50 -6.71 -8.70
CA VAL A 149 -8.31 -5.81 -7.55
C VAL A 149 -7.69 -6.60 -6.40
N VAL A 150 -6.64 -6.04 -5.77
CA VAL A 150 -6.13 -6.54 -4.49
C VAL A 150 -6.30 -5.43 -3.45
N MET A 151 -6.96 -5.76 -2.37
CA MET A 151 -7.17 -4.85 -1.25
C MET A 151 -6.39 -5.34 -0.03
N ILE A 152 -5.44 -4.54 0.44
CA ILE A 152 -4.62 -4.82 1.62
C ILE A 152 -5.24 -4.08 2.80
N ALA A 153 -5.73 -4.82 3.79
CA ALA A 153 -6.38 -4.34 5.00
C ALA A 153 -7.48 -3.27 4.77
N PRO A 154 -8.43 -3.48 3.83
CA PRO A 154 -9.50 -2.52 3.58
C PRO A 154 -10.52 -2.52 4.71
N PRO A 155 -11.00 -1.38 5.23
CA PRO A 155 -12.13 -1.34 6.15
C PRO A 155 -13.46 -1.48 5.38
N ASN A 156 -13.68 -2.66 4.77
CA ASN A 156 -14.85 -2.91 3.91
C ASN A 156 -16.18 -2.88 4.65
N GLN A 157 -16.14 -3.15 5.97
CA GLN A 157 -17.29 -3.02 6.87
C GLN A 157 -17.07 -1.91 7.91
N GLY A 158 -16.12 -1.00 7.64
CA GLY A 158 -15.76 0.09 8.53
C GLY A 158 -14.70 -0.29 9.56
N THR A 159 -14.49 0.59 10.53
CA THR A 159 -13.63 0.37 11.69
C THR A 159 -14.18 1.14 12.88
N GLU A 160 -14.17 0.53 14.05
CA GLU A 160 -14.56 1.14 15.32
C GLU A 160 -13.69 2.36 15.67
N LEU A 161 -12.47 2.39 15.18
CA LEU A 161 -11.58 3.54 15.38
C LEU A 161 -12.07 4.81 14.67
N ALA A 162 -12.88 4.69 13.61
CA ALA A 162 -13.45 5.85 12.94
C ALA A 162 -14.38 6.65 13.88
N GLU A 163 -15.09 5.98 14.77
CA GLU A 163 -16.04 6.58 15.72
C GLU A 163 -15.30 7.25 16.89
N LEU A 164 -14.31 6.56 17.46
CA LEU A 164 -13.54 7.10 18.58
C LEU A 164 -12.91 8.47 18.29
N PHE A 165 -12.56 8.68 17.06
CA PHE A 165 -11.98 9.93 16.62
C PHE A 165 -13.04 10.94 16.16
N ALA A 166 -14.30 10.57 15.99
CA ALA A 166 -15.37 11.49 15.65
C ALA A 166 -15.76 12.39 16.83
N ASP A 167 -15.78 11.84 18.06
CA ASP A 167 -16.23 12.52 19.27
C ASP A 167 -15.12 13.30 20.01
N SER A 168 -13.87 13.10 19.65
CA SER A 168 -12.77 13.74 20.36
C SER A 168 -12.46 15.10 19.79
N SER A 169 -12.95 16.16 20.44
CA SER A 169 -12.54 17.55 20.22
C SER A 169 -11.02 17.80 20.44
N TRP A 170 -10.30 16.78 20.86
CA TRP A 170 -8.86 16.79 21.14
C TRP A 170 -8.01 16.24 19.99
N ILE A 171 -8.62 15.54 19.03
CA ILE A 171 -7.92 14.96 17.88
C ILE A 171 -8.31 15.77 16.66
N ASP A 172 -7.38 16.57 16.26
CA ASP A 172 -7.26 17.41 15.08
C ASP A 172 -8.53 17.54 14.22
N THR A 173 -9.10 18.73 14.24
CA THR A 173 -10.20 19.19 13.35
C THR A 173 -9.89 19.01 11.85
N ASN A 174 -8.71 18.53 11.50
CA ASN A 174 -8.24 18.26 10.14
C ASN A 174 -8.54 16.85 9.63
N THR A 175 -9.28 16.01 10.37
CA THR A 175 -9.75 14.73 9.84
C THR A 175 -11.01 14.97 9.03
N GLY A 176 -10.88 14.98 7.72
CA GLY A 176 -11.98 15.23 6.78
C GLY A 176 -13.12 14.22 6.87
N PRO A 177 -14.20 14.48 6.12
CA PRO A 177 -15.45 13.70 6.18
C PRO A 177 -15.29 12.23 5.79
N ALA A 178 -14.27 11.85 4.99
CA ALA A 178 -14.02 10.46 4.63
C ALA A 178 -13.88 9.53 5.84
N LYS A 179 -13.40 10.03 6.97
CA LYS A 179 -13.26 9.24 8.19
C LYS A 179 -14.60 8.77 8.73
N LEU A 180 -15.60 9.66 8.77
CA LEU A 180 -16.95 9.31 9.24
C LEU A 180 -17.63 8.30 8.31
N GLN A 181 -17.27 8.33 7.02
CA GLN A 181 -17.76 7.35 6.04
C GLN A 181 -17.22 5.93 6.28
N LEU A 182 -16.14 5.79 7.07
CA LEU A 182 -15.52 4.50 7.44
C LEU A 182 -15.97 3.98 8.82
N SER A 183 -17.07 4.49 9.39
CA SER A 183 -17.66 3.97 10.64
C SER A 183 -18.07 2.51 10.50
N ALA A 184 -17.92 1.72 11.58
CA ALA A 184 -18.34 0.32 11.62
C ALA A 184 -19.85 0.15 11.85
N GLN A 185 -20.62 1.22 12.08
CA GLN A 185 -22.06 1.14 12.26
C GLN A 185 -22.74 0.51 11.06
N GLN A 186 -23.77 -0.29 11.32
CA GLN A 186 -24.44 -1.09 10.28
C GLN A 186 -25.04 -0.22 9.15
N ASP A 187 -25.54 0.96 9.47
CA ASP A 187 -26.11 1.93 8.54
C ASP A 187 -25.08 2.95 7.99
N SER A 188 -23.78 2.74 8.27
CA SER A 188 -22.72 3.62 7.81
C SER A 188 -22.61 3.64 6.28
N TRP A 189 -22.04 4.71 5.78
CA TRP A 189 -21.84 4.92 4.34
C TRP A 189 -21.09 3.76 3.66
N VAL A 190 -20.01 3.25 4.30
CA VAL A 190 -19.23 2.15 3.73
C VAL A 190 -20.03 0.85 3.65
N ASN A 191 -20.91 0.58 4.63
CA ASN A 191 -21.75 -0.61 4.65
C ASN A 191 -22.87 -0.54 3.60
N GLN A 192 -23.31 0.65 3.21
CA GLN A 192 -24.29 0.85 2.12
C GLN A 192 -23.69 0.63 0.72
N LEU A 193 -22.37 0.47 0.58
CA LEU A 193 -21.76 0.14 -0.72
C LEU A 193 -22.20 -1.25 -1.23
N GLY A 194 -22.54 -2.17 -0.33
CA GLY A 194 -23.03 -3.51 -0.67
C GLY A 194 -21.92 -4.44 -1.24
N PRO A 195 -22.31 -5.57 -1.85
CA PRO A 195 -21.38 -6.55 -2.41
C PRO A 195 -20.59 -6.00 -3.58
N VAL A 196 -19.45 -6.62 -3.88
CA VAL A 196 -18.66 -6.32 -5.08
C VAL A 196 -19.10 -7.20 -6.26
N ASN A 197 -18.90 -6.70 -7.48
CA ASN A 197 -19.19 -7.38 -8.74
C ASN A 197 -17.96 -7.53 -9.64
N PHE A 198 -16.77 -7.52 -9.04
CA PHE A 198 -15.49 -7.64 -9.72
C PHE A 198 -14.56 -8.59 -8.97
N ALA A 199 -13.56 -9.13 -9.67
CA ALA A 199 -12.57 -10.03 -9.08
C ALA A 199 -11.69 -9.29 -8.06
N VAL A 200 -11.85 -9.59 -6.78
CA VAL A 200 -11.08 -8.99 -5.69
C VAL A 200 -10.52 -10.04 -4.74
N GLY A 201 -9.22 -9.94 -4.48
CA GLY A 201 -8.52 -10.62 -3.40
C GLY A 201 -8.30 -9.68 -2.21
N ILE A 202 -8.53 -10.17 -1.01
CA ILE A 202 -8.35 -9.38 0.20
C ILE A 202 -7.27 -10.00 1.08
N ILE A 203 -6.31 -9.18 1.49
CA ILE A 203 -5.25 -9.54 2.43
C ILE A 203 -5.50 -8.78 3.73
N ALA A 204 -5.81 -9.49 4.80
CA ALA A 204 -5.97 -8.92 6.14
C ALA A 204 -4.69 -9.07 6.96
N GLY A 205 -4.45 -8.16 7.90
CA GLY A 205 -3.46 -8.34 8.95
C GLY A 205 -4.13 -8.82 10.24
N ASN A 206 -3.39 -9.55 11.08
CA ASN A 206 -3.90 -9.99 12.38
C ASN A 206 -2.91 -9.79 13.54
N TYR A 207 -1.92 -8.93 13.37
CA TYR A 207 -0.98 -8.62 14.44
C TYR A 207 -1.21 -7.22 15.01
N ASN A 208 -1.69 -7.18 16.25
CA ASN A 208 -1.86 -5.94 17.01
C ASN A 208 -1.01 -6.00 18.30
N SER A 209 -0.11 -5.05 18.47
CA SER A 209 0.70 -4.90 19.69
C SER A 209 0.24 -3.75 20.60
N ASN A 210 -0.84 -3.06 20.23
CA ASN A 210 -1.40 -1.96 21.01
C ASN A 210 -2.59 -2.46 21.82
N LEU A 211 -2.42 -2.57 23.13
CA LEU A 211 -3.46 -3.08 24.04
C LEU A 211 -4.75 -2.27 24.02
N LEU A 212 -4.67 -0.96 23.74
CA LEU A 212 -5.86 -0.12 23.68
C LEU A 212 -6.70 -0.43 22.43
N THR A 213 -6.08 -0.47 21.26
CA THR A 213 -6.79 -0.81 20.01
C THR A 213 -7.22 -2.28 20.00
N ALA A 214 -6.45 -3.20 20.58
CA ALA A 214 -6.85 -4.60 20.74
C ALA A 214 -8.08 -4.79 21.66
N TRP A 215 -8.32 -3.88 22.57
CA TRP A 215 -9.54 -3.90 23.40
C TRP A 215 -10.76 -3.30 22.66
N LEU A 216 -10.52 -2.38 21.73
CA LEU A 216 -11.56 -1.65 21.01
C LEU A 216 -12.03 -2.36 19.73
N LEU A 217 -11.12 -3.06 19.05
CA LEU A 217 -11.42 -3.77 17.81
C LEU A 217 -11.92 -5.19 18.12
N PRO A 218 -12.96 -5.67 17.43
CA PRO A 218 -13.51 -7.00 17.70
C PRO A 218 -12.66 -8.11 17.05
N GLY A 219 -12.29 -9.11 17.83
CA GLY A 219 -11.60 -10.32 17.36
C GLY A 219 -10.13 -10.07 16.96
N GLU A 220 -9.67 -10.79 15.96
CA GLU A 220 -8.32 -10.58 15.40
C GLU A 220 -8.28 -9.28 14.60
N ASP A 221 -7.20 -8.51 14.77
CA ASP A 221 -7.03 -7.21 14.14
C ASP A 221 -5.56 -6.87 13.87
N ASP A 222 -5.33 -5.87 13.03
CA ASP A 222 -4.00 -5.40 12.67
C ASP A 222 -3.59 -4.09 13.39
N GLY A 223 -4.37 -3.68 14.37
CA GLY A 223 -4.23 -2.43 15.12
C GLY A 223 -5.08 -1.27 14.58
N VAL A 224 -5.76 -1.44 13.44
CA VAL A 224 -6.61 -0.41 12.80
C VAL A 224 -7.94 -0.98 12.29
N VAL A 225 -7.93 -2.18 11.72
CA VAL A 225 -9.09 -2.85 11.14
C VAL A 225 -9.13 -4.29 11.63
N SER A 226 -10.28 -4.76 12.07
CA SER A 226 -10.46 -6.17 12.41
C SER A 226 -10.44 -7.04 11.15
N VAL A 227 -9.97 -8.28 11.28
CA VAL A 227 -9.94 -9.24 10.16
C VAL A 227 -11.33 -9.39 9.54
N GLU A 228 -12.37 -9.44 10.36
CA GLU A 228 -13.75 -9.56 9.87
C GLU A 228 -14.19 -8.32 9.08
N SER A 229 -13.86 -7.11 9.55
CA SER A 229 -14.19 -5.86 8.86
C SER A 229 -13.50 -5.70 7.51
N THR A 230 -12.42 -6.45 7.24
CA THR A 230 -11.78 -6.40 5.91
C THR A 230 -12.58 -7.13 4.84
N LYS A 231 -13.43 -8.10 5.21
CA LYS A 231 -14.18 -8.92 4.27
C LYS A 231 -15.27 -8.14 3.55
N VAL A 232 -15.60 -8.56 2.33
CA VAL A 232 -16.74 -8.06 1.56
C VAL A 232 -17.44 -9.21 0.85
N GLN A 233 -18.74 -9.12 0.74
CA GLN A 233 -19.53 -10.13 0.03
C GLN A 233 -19.11 -10.21 -1.45
N ASN A 234 -19.02 -11.43 -1.98
CA ASN A 234 -18.53 -11.77 -3.33
C ASN A 234 -17.03 -11.51 -3.55
N MET A 235 -16.22 -11.31 -2.48
CA MET A 235 -14.78 -11.37 -2.64
C MET A 235 -14.37 -12.73 -3.20
N GLN A 236 -13.39 -12.74 -4.11
CA GLN A 236 -12.99 -13.96 -4.80
C GLN A 236 -12.06 -14.83 -3.97
N ASP A 237 -11.16 -14.21 -3.21
CA ASP A 237 -10.27 -14.92 -2.32
C ASP A 237 -9.88 -14.03 -1.12
N PHE A 238 -9.48 -14.69 -0.03
CA PHE A 238 -9.17 -14.05 1.23
C PHE A 238 -7.97 -14.73 1.90
N MET A 239 -7.06 -13.94 2.46
CA MET A 239 -5.97 -14.46 3.28
C MET A 239 -5.62 -13.54 4.44
N ILE A 240 -4.97 -14.11 5.45
CA ILE A 240 -4.48 -13.40 6.62
C ILE A 240 -2.95 -13.47 6.63
N VAL A 241 -2.32 -12.34 6.97
CA VAL A 241 -0.87 -12.25 7.19
C VAL A 241 -0.63 -11.73 8.59
N ASN A 242 0.24 -12.41 9.34
CA ASN A 242 0.59 -11.98 10.71
C ASN A 242 1.48 -10.73 10.67
N GLU A 243 0.85 -9.57 10.47
CA GLU A 243 1.52 -8.28 10.34
C GLU A 243 0.60 -7.14 10.77
N LYS A 244 1.21 -6.01 11.18
CA LYS A 244 0.51 -4.77 11.54
C LYS A 244 0.01 -4.03 10.31
N HIS A 245 -1.08 -3.28 10.47
CA HIS A 245 -1.74 -2.50 9.41
C HIS A 245 -0.76 -1.75 8.49
N PHE A 246 0.10 -0.92 9.07
CA PHE A 246 1.01 -0.07 8.29
C PHE A 246 2.23 -0.81 7.73
N LYS A 247 2.51 -2.03 8.22
CA LYS A 247 3.63 -2.85 7.75
C LYS A 247 3.26 -3.73 6.56
N LEU A 248 1.99 -4.06 6.39
CA LEU A 248 1.50 -4.92 5.30
C LEU A 248 1.98 -4.46 3.91
N ARG A 249 2.04 -3.15 3.66
CA ARG A 249 2.47 -2.59 2.36
C ARG A 249 3.90 -2.93 1.95
N GLY A 250 4.77 -3.20 2.91
CA GLY A 250 6.17 -3.57 2.68
C GLY A 250 6.48 -5.01 3.03
N ASN A 251 5.48 -5.79 3.47
CA ASN A 251 5.67 -7.18 3.81
C ASN A 251 5.85 -8.02 2.54
N ILE A 252 6.95 -8.76 2.45
CA ILE A 252 7.33 -9.50 1.24
C ILE A 252 6.28 -10.55 0.84
N THR A 253 5.66 -11.22 1.81
CA THR A 253 4.57 -12.16 1.54
C THR A 253 3.39 -11.45 0.89
N VAL A 254 3.01 -10.27 1.38
CA VAL A 254 1.91 -9.48 0.80
C VAL A 254 2.22 -9.08 -0.64
N LEU A 255 3.46 -8.65 -0.93
CA LEU A 255 3.88 -8.28 -2.27
C LEU A 255 3.73 -9.44 -3.25
N HIS A 256 4.28 -10.61 -2.91
CA HIS A 256 4.20 -11.81 -3.76
C HIS A 256 2.78 -12.34 -3.90
N GLN A 257 2.00 -12.34 -2.82
CA GLN A 257 0.61 -12.79 -2.86
C GLN A 257 -0.27 -11.87 -3.71
N ALA A 258 -0.04 -10.56 -3.62
CA ALA A 258 -0.73 -9.61 -4.49
C ALA A 258 -0.42 -9.87 -5.97
N ALA A 259 0.86 -10.06 -6.33
CA ALA A 259 1.25 -10.39 -7.71
C ALA A 259 0.67 -11.73 -8.16
N TYR A 260 0.68 -12.74 -7.28
CA TYR A 260 0.09 -14.04 -7.59
C TYR A 260 -1.41 -13.93 -7.87
N PHE A 261 -2.16 -13.16 -7.03
CA PHE A 261 -3.58 -12.95 -7.25
C PHE A 261 -3.85 -12.22 -8.58
N LEU A 262 -3.07 -11.21 -8.93
CA LEU A 262 -3.22 -10.52 -10.22
C LEU A 262 -3.07 -11.49 -11.41
N LYS A 263 -2.22 -12.49 -11.31
CA LYS A 263 -2.00 -13.52 -12.36
C LYS A 263 -3.10 -14.59 -12.32
N HIS A 264 -3.44 -15.12 -11.15
CA HIS A 264 -4.19 -16.38 -10.99
C HIS A 264 -5.63 -16.23 -10.45
N SER A 265 -6.04 -15.05 -9.99
CA SER A 265 -7.34 -14.79 -9.32
C SER A 265 -7.54 -15.56 -8.01
N SER A 266 -6.47 -16.03 -7.42
CA SER A 266 -6.42 -16.69 -6.11
C SER A 266 -5.08 -16.39 -5.45
N PHE A 267 -5.00 -16.48 -4.14
CA PHE A 267 -3.74 -16.44 -3.41
C PHE A 267 -3.04 -17.78 -3.48
N TYR A 268 -1.71 -17.76 -3.49
CA TYR A 268 -0.92 -18.99 -3.42
C TYR A 268 -1.09 -19.64 -2.04
N ARG A 269 -1.37 -20.93 -2.05
CA ARG A 269 -1.39 -21.80 -0.86
C ARG A 269 -0.52 -23.02 -1.14
N SER A 270 0.35 -23.35 -0.20
CA SER A 270 1.11 -24.59 -0.28
C SER A 270 0.22 -25.79 0.06
N ALA A 271 0.61 -26.99 -0.33
CA ALA A 271 -0.12 -28.21 0.06
C ALA A 271 -0.23 -28.38 1.59
N SER A 272 0.69 -27.79 2.36
CA SER A 272 0.65 -27.79 3.82
C SER A 272 -0.43 -26.88 4.41
N ASP A 273 -0.94 -25.91 3.66
CA ASP A 273 -1.98 -24.97 4.12
C ASP A 273 -3.38 -25.59 4.08
N PHE A 274 -3.53 -26.72 3.39
CA PHE A 274 -4.73 -27.54 3.36
C PHE A 274 -4.69 -28.70 4.38
N GLY A 275 -4.01 -28.49 5.53
CA GLY A 275 -3.80 -29.48 6.57
C GLY A 275 -5.04 -30.31 6.87
N THR A 276 -4.87 -31.59 6.78
CA THR A 276 -5.77 -32.72 7.06
C THR A 276 -6.36 -32.65 8.46
#